data_6fb7ca937559f265f2fde30cf09f9ab5
#
_entry.id   6fb7ca937559f265f2fde30cf09f9ab5
#
_cell.length_a   1.000
_cell.length_b   1.000
_cell.length_c   1.000
_cell.angle_alpha   90.00
_cell.angle_beta   90.00
_cell.angle_gamma   90.00
#
_symmetry.space_group_name_H-M   'P 1'
#
loop_
_entity.id
_entity.type
_entity.pdbx_description
1 polymer ?
#
loop_
_entity_poly.entity_id
_entity_poly.type
_entity_poly.pdbx_seq_one_letter_code
_entity_poly.pdbx_strand_id
1 'polypeptide(L)'
;FRPGNMQHDDALSAALARCGIPYSSCVGLAVFDSQDARYRLHSGVHRRHGVLEMPVLTFQDWQLGGRRHLKTLTIAGTSFDETRLLLERAHEQGIPLVVLLTHPFEYVQRRDDSMRTARGNALHQDRLARLCRYLDGNRDRFLPTGMGEAGDAVQAALRAAPDERNVLLHGSGWRSVRRLAEQAVYDRYGSWALARQGAPA
;
A
#
# COMPACT_ATOMS: atom_id res chain seq x y z
N PHE A 1 -3.51 14.92 2.28
CA PHE A 1 -2.91 14.80 3.61
C PHE A 1 -2.76 13.34 4.02
N ARG A 2 -1.70 12.99 4.76
CA ARG A 2 -1.50 11.70 5.42
C ARG A 2 -0.73 11.92 6.73
N PRO A 3 -1.25 11.47 7.88
CA PRO A 3 -0.56 11.59 9.16
C PRO A 3 0.54 10.54 9.30
N GLY A 4 1.47 10.78 10.23
CA GLY A 4 2.39 9.75 10.67
C GLY A 4 1.66 8.57 11.32
N ASN A 5 2.15 7.35 11.11
CA ASN A 5 1.57 6.11 11.64
C ASN A 5 0.10 5.86 11.27
N MET A 6 -0.42 6.53 10.24
CA MET A 6 -1.81 6.41 9.77
C MET A 6 -2.86 6.66 10.87
N GLN A 7 -2.51 7.41 11.90
CA GLN A 7 -3.46 7.75 12.98
C GLN A 7 -4.52 8.71 12.47
N HIS A 8 -5.77 8.34 12.65
CA HIS A 8 -6.92 9.10 12.16
C HIS A 8 -8.13 8.94 13.07
N ASP A 9 -8.97 9.96 13.06
CA ASP A 9 -10.26 10.01 13.71
C ASP A 9 -11.20 11.00 13.00
N ASP A 10 -12.40 11.13 13.51
CA ASP A 10 -13.39 12.05 12.97
C ASP A 10 -12.99 13.52 13.16
N ALA A 11 -12.31 13.84 14.27
CA ALA A 11 -11.86 15.19 14.55
C ALA A 11 -10.78 15.64 13.56
N LEU A 12 -9.87 14.75 13.16
CA LEU A 12 -8.89 15.01 12.12
C LEU A 12 -9.56 15.34 10.79
N SER A 13 -10.52 14.53 10.36
CA SER A 13 -11.25 14.76 9.10
C SER A 13 -11.98 16.10 9.10
N ALA A 14 -12.63 16.44 10.21
CA ALA A 14 -13.28 17.75 10.39
C ALA A 14 -12.28 18.90 10.38
N ALA A 15 -11.08 18.72 10.95
CA ALA A 15 -10.02 19.72 10.93
C ALA A 15 -9.48 19.94 9.51
N LEU A 16 -9.25 18.86 8.74
CA LEU A 16 -8.82 18.94 7.35
C LEU A 16 -9.83 19.72 6.50
N ALA A 17 -11.13 19.46 6.69
CA ALA A 17 -12.19 20.22 6.01
C ALA A 17 -12.12 21.72 6.33
N ARG A 18 -11.96 22.09 7.62
CA ARG A 18 -11.83 23.50 8.03
C ARG A 18 -10.58 24.17 7.45
N CYS A 19 -9.50 23.40 7.24
CA CYS A 19 -8.27 23.89 6.63
C CYS A 19 -8.34 23.93 5.09
N GLY A 20 -9.46 23.57 4.47
CA GLY A 20 -9.60 23.54 3.02
C GLY A 20 -8.79 22.45 2.33
N ILE A 21 -8.42 21.38 3.06
CA ILE A 21 -7.67 20.24 2.50
C ILE A 21 -8.68 19.23 1.93
N PRO A 22 -8.79 19.11 0.59
CA PRO A 22 -9.87 18.32 -0.02
C PRO A 22 -9.62 16.82 -0.03
N TYR A 23 -8.35 16.39 0.07
CA TYR A 23 -7.93 15.00 -0.13
C TYR A 23 -7.13 14.49 1.06
N SER A 24 -7.44 13.28 1.52
CA SER A 24 -6.71 12.58 2.58
C SER A 24 -6.48 11.10 2.22
N SER A 25 -5.45 10.52 2.80
CA SER A 25 -5.16 9.09 2.77
C SER A 25 -4.64 8.69 4.14
N CYS A 26 -5.52 8.81 5.12
CA CYS A 26 -5.19 8.61 6.54
C CYS A 26 -5.40 7.17 6.98
N VAL A 27 -6.29 6.43 6.29
CA VAL A 27 -6.67 5.08 6.69
C VAL A 27 -5.75 4.04 6.11
N GLY A 28 -5.21 3.18 6.99
CA GLY A 28 -4.48 1.97 6.65
C GLY A 28 -4.68 0.96 7.77
N LEU A 29 -5.76 0.18 7.70
CA LEU A 29 -6.29 -0.62 8.83
C LEU A 29 -5.32 -1.62 9.43
N ALA A 30 -4.36 -2.15 8.66
CA ALA A 30 -3.34 -3.04 9.21
C ALA A 30 -2.21 -2.29 9.93
N VAL A 31 -2.18 -0.96 9.85
CA VAL A 31 -1.23 -0.09 10.57
C VAL A 31 -1.88 0.51 11.81
N PHE A 32 -3.09 1.04 11.64
CA PHE A 32 -3.87 1.63 12.72
C PHE A 32 -5.35 1.29 12.54
N ASP A 33 -5.93 0.57 13.48
CA ASP A 33 -7.36 0.24 13.51
C ASP A 33 -8.10 1.27 14.38
N SER A 34 -8.81 2.14 13.72
CA SER A 34 -9.70 3.09 14.41
C SER A 34 -10.86 2.34 15.07
N GLN A 35 -11.22 2.75 16.29
CA GLN A 35 -12.41 2.24 16.96
C GLN A 35 -13.71 2.74 16.31
N ASP A 36 -13.63 3.79 15.50
CA ASP A 36 -14.78 4.32 14.75
C ASP A 36 -15.04 3.50 13.50
N ALA A 37 -16.20 2.84 13.46
CA ALA A 37 -16.61 2.01 12.33
C ALA A 37 -16.65 2.74 10.98
N ARG A 38 -16.85 4.06 10.99
CA ARG A 38 -16.85 4.89 9.78
C ARG A 38 -15.49 4.93 9.08
N TYR A 39 -14.41 4.62 9.80
CA TYR A 39 -13.03 4.58 9.30
C TYR A 39 -12.49 3.16 9.11
N ARG A 40 -13.32 2.14 9.20
CA ARG A 40 -12.94 0.77 8.83
C ARG A 40 -13.00 0.58 7.31
N LEU A 41 -12.15 1.32 6.61
CA LEU A 41 -12.13 1.40 5.15
C LEU A 41 -11.00 0.52 4.61
N HIS A 42 -11.36 -0.41 3.74
CA HIS A 42 -10.42 -1.36 3.12
C HIS A 42 -9.92 -0.89 1.77
N SER A 43 -10.77 -0.20 1.00
CA SER A 43 -10.52 0.19 -0.39
C SER A 43 -11.43 1.34 -0.82
N GLY A 44 -11.24 1.78 -2.06
CA GLY A 44 -12.13 2.75 -2.70
C GLY A 44 -11.87 4.19 -2.28
N VAL A 45 -12.93 5.00 -2.34
CA VAL A 45 -12.90 6.42 -1.98
C VAL A 45 -14.13 6.76 -1.17
N HIS A 46 -13.96 7.49 -0.09
CA HIS A 46 -15.02 7.77 0.87
C HIS A 46 -15.06 9.24 1.24
N ARG A 47 -16.26 9.77 1.46
CA ARG A 47 -16.40 11.17 1.88
C ARG A 47 -16.57 11.27 3.40
N ARG A 48 -15.70 12.08 4.03
CA ARG A 48 -15.74 12.37 5.47
C ARG A 48 -15.63 13.87 5.69
N HIS A 49 -16.66 14.48 6.27
CA HIS A 49 -16.74 15.94 6.45
C HIS A 49 -16.46 16.76 5.16
N GLY A 50 -16.77 16.22 3.98
CA GLY A 50 -16.46 16.85 2.69
C GLY A 50 -15.07 16.56 2.13
N VAL A 51 -14.15 16.02 2.95
CA VAL A 51 -12.83 15.52 2.50
C VAL A 51 -13.00 14.17 1.82
N LEU A 52 -12.32 13.94 0.71
CA LEU A 52 -12.21 12.61 0.09
C LEU A 52 -11.10 11.82 0.76
N GLU A 53 -11.48 10.82 1.52
CA GLU A 53 -10.56 9.84 2.11
C GLU A 53 -10.29 8.71 1.10
N MET A 54 -9.02 8.50 0.79
CA MET A 54 -8.49 7.48 -0.10
C MET A 54 -7.65 6.50 0.72
N PRO A 55 -8.26 5.46 1.32
CA PRO A 55 -7.55 4.53 2.19
C PRO A 55 -6.46 3.80 1.43
N VAL A 56 -5.34 3.52 2.10
CA VAL A 56 -4.37 2.56 1.57
C VAL A 56 -5.03 1.20 1.52
N LEU A 57 -4.98 0.54 0.36
CA LEU A 57 -5.63 -0.76 0.18
C LEU A 57 -5.25 -1.71 1.31
N THR A 58 -6.25 -2.16 2.04
CA THR A 58 -6.12 -3.22 3.06
C THR A 58 -6.83 -4.47 2.55
N PHE A 59 -6.16 -5.59 2.62
CA PHE A 59 -6.65 -6.87 2.11
C PHE A 59 -6.47 -7.98 3.14
N GLN A 60 -7.25 -9.05 2.99
CA GLN A 60 -7.08 -10.25 3.78
C GLN A 60 -5.96 -11.10 3.18
N ASP A 61 -4.84 -11.21 3.89
CA ASP A 61 -3.67 -12.00 3.48
C ASP A 61 -3.95 -13.51 3.59
N TRP A 62 -4.38 -13.94 4.77
CA TRP A 62 -4.78 -15.31 5.05
C TRP A 62 -5.88 -15.40 6.11
N GLN A 63 -6.50 -16.57 6.20
CA GLN A 63 -7.46 -16.90 7.26
C GLN A 63 -7.19 -18.32 7.76
N LEU A 64 -7.14 -18.49 9.08
CA LEU A 64 -6.94 -19.78 9.73
C LEU A 64 -7.74 -19.83 11.04
N GLY A 65 -8.54 -20.88 11.24
CA GLY A 65 -9.28 -21.10 12.48
C GLY A 65 -10.17 -19.91 12.91
N GLY A 66 -10.85 -19.27 11.96
CA GLY A 66 -11.70 -18.09 12.21
C GLY A 66 -10.93 -16.76 12.39
N ARG A 67 -9.60 -16.77 12.51
CA ARG A 67 -8.77 -15.56 12.57
C ARG A 67 -8.43 -15.10 11.15
N ARG A 68 -8.67 -13.82 10.89
CA ARG A 68 -8.30 -13.14 9.63
C ARG A 68 -7.06 -12.29 9.87
N HIS A 69 -6.09 -12.39 8.97
CA HIS A 69 -4.92 -11.50 8.95
C HIS A 69 -5.14 -10.43 7.88
N LEU A 70 -5.25 -9.19 8.31
CA LEU A 70 -5.33 -8.04 7.43
C LEU A 70 -3.93 -7.49 7.17
N LYS A 71 -3.71 -7.01 5.96
CA LYS A 71 -2.45 -6.44 5.53
C LYS A 71 -2.69 -5.21 4.66
N THR A 72 -1.89 -4.18 4.89
CA THR A 72 -1.88 -2.98 4.04
C THR A 72 -0.98 -3.22 2.82
N LEU A 73 -1.42 -2.79 1.64
CA LEU A 73 -0.66 -2.91 0.41
C LEU A 73 0.56 -1.97 0.43
N THR A 74 1.75 -2.57 0.54
CA THR A 74 3.03 -1.86 0.52
C THR A 74 4.04 -2.60 -0.36
N ILE A 75 5.00 -1.89 -0.95
CA ILE A 75 6.08 -2.54 -1.74
C ILE A 75 6.92 -3.48 -0.88
N ALA A 76 7.29 -3.04 0.32
CA ALA A 76 8.09 -3.86 1.24
C ALA A 76 7.32 -5.08 1.74
N GLY A 77 6.04 -4.90 2.02
CA GLY A 77 5.20 -5.91 2.64
C GLY A 77 4.57 -6.95 1.70
N THR A 78 4.50 -6.69 0.39
CA THR A 78 3.88 -7.60 -0.59
C THR A 78 4.87 -7.97 -1.69
N SER A 79 4.80 -9.21 -2.19
CA SER A 79 5.51 -9.58 -3.41
C SER A 79 4.86 -8.93 -4.64
N PHE A 80 5.59 -8.86 -5.75
CA PHE A 80 5.00 -8.39 -7.00
C PHE A 80 3.78 -9.21 -7.43
N ASP A 81 3.82 -10.55 -7.27
CA ASP A 81 2.72 -11.43 -7.66
C ASP A 81 1.46 -11.22 -6.80
N GLU A 82 1.63 -10.85 -5.51
CA GLU A 82 0.52 -10.46 -4.64
C GLU A 82 -0.05 -9.10 -5.06
N THR A 83 0.81 -8.12 -5.29
CA THR A 83 0.38 -6.78 -5.74
C THR A 83 -0.38 -6.86 -7.06
N ARG A 84 0.13 -7.61 -8.04
CA ARG A 84 -0.54 -7.83 -9.31
C ARG A 84 -1.92 -8.46 -9.13
N LEU A 85 -2.02 -9.55 -8.33
CA LEU A 85 -3.31 -10.20 -8.05
C LEU A 85 -4.31 -9.21 -7.44
N LEU A 86 -3.88 -8.36 -6.51
CA LEU A 86 -4.77 -7.41 -5.85
C LEU A 86 -5.22 -6.31 -6.81
N LEU A 87 -4.35 -5.84 -7.72
CA LEU A 87 -4.71 -4.89 -8.76
C LEU A 87 -5.73 -5.49 -9.73
N GLU A 88 -5.51 -6.73 -10.20
CA GLU A 88 -6.44 -7.44 -11.07
C GLU A 88 -7.81 -7.60 -10.41
N ARG A 89 -7.86 -8.04 -9.15
CA ARG A 89 -9.11 -8.17 -8.38
C ARG A 89 -9.81 -6.84 -8.13
N ALA A 90 -9.05 -5.78 -7.86
CA ALA A 90 -9.60 -4.45 -7.72
C ALA A 90 -10.29 -3.99 -9.00
N HIS A 91 -9.64 -4.22 -10.15
CA HIS A 91 -10.22 -3.91 -11.46
C HIS A 91 -11.48 -4.73 -11.74
N GLU A 92 -11.44 -6.06 -11.53
CA GLU A 92 -12.58 -6.96 -11.71
C GLU A 92 -13.79 -6.58 -10.83
N GLN A 93 -13.54 -6.07 -9.62
CA GLN A 93 -14.57 -5.63 -8.70
C GLN A 93 -14.97 -4.16 -8.87
N GLY A 94 -14.44 -3.48 -9.87
CA GLY A 94 -14.77 -2.09 -10.17
C GLY A 94 -14.35 -1.09 -9.08
N ILE A 95 -13.27 -1.39 -8.33
CA ILE A 95 -12.71 -0.44 -7.35
C ILE A 95 -12.04 0.70 -8.12
N PRO A 96 -12.51 1.94 -7.97
CA PRO A 96 -12.06 3.04 -8.85
C PRO A 96 -10.64 3.52 -8.55
N LEU A 97 -10.15 3.28 -7.34
CA LEU A 97 -8.83 3.73 -6.90
C LEU A 97 -8.18 2.71 -5.95
N VAL A 98 -6.92 2.39 -6.24
CA VAL A 98 -6.06 1.60 -5.34
C VAL A 98 -4.91 2.47 -4.87
N VAL A 99 -4.82 2.70 -3.58
CA VAL A 99 -3.69 3.40 -2.97
C VAL A 99 -2.68 2.38 -2.45
N LEU A 100 -1.44 2.49 -2.93
CA LEU A 100 -0.30 1.71 -2.49
C LEU A 100 0.63 2.60 -1.65
N LEU A 101 1.10 2.09 -0.53
CA LEU A 101 2.04 2.78 0.36
C LEU A 101 3.48 2.31 0.10
N THR A 102 4.40 3.26 0.05
CA THR A 102 5.84 2.97 0.05
C THR A 102 6.61 4.13 0.68
N HIS A 103 7.81 3.85 1.19
CA HIS A 103 8.70 4.85 1.76
C HIS A 103 10.08 4.78 1.10
N PRO A 104 10.76 5.91 0.91
CA PRO A 104 12.09 5.91 0.28
C PRO A 104 13.12 5.03 0.99
N PHE A 105 13.06 4.95 2.33
CA PHE A 105 14.00 4.15 3.11
C PHE A 105 13.82 2.62 2.93
N GLU A 106 12.71 2.16 2.40
CA GLU A 106 12.48 0.73 2.10
C GLU A 106 13.39 0.21 0.98
N TYR A 107 13.90 1.10 0.14
CA TYR A 107 14.78 0.78 -1.01
C TYR A 107 16.25 0.79 -0.67
N VAL A 108 16.60 1.08 0.58
CA VAL A 108 17.97 1.06 1.09
C VAL A 108 18.08 0.18 2.31
N GLN A 109 19.17 -0.57 2.39
CA GLN A 109 19.55 -1.33 3.58
C GLN A 109 20.67 -0.56 4.30
N ARG A 110 20.49 -0.36 5.60
CA ARG A 110 21.54 0.17 6.47
C ARG A 110 22.48 -0.97 6.86
N ARG A 111 23.78 -0.69 6.89
CA ARG A 111 24.77 -1.62 7.42
C ARG A 111 25.09 -1.37 8.89
N ASP A 112 24.88 -0.15 9.32
CA ASP A 112 25.13 0.29 10.69
C ASP A 112 24.15 1.41 11.09
N ASP A 113 24.10 1.74 12.36
CA ASP A 113 23.27 2.83 12.88
C ASP A 113 23.77 4.22 12.48
N SER A 114 25.00 4.32 11.95
CA SER A 114 25.61 5.58 11.58
C SER A 114 25.13 6.15 10.23
N MET A 115 24.35 5.38 9.46
CA MET A 115 23.87 5.73 8.12
C MET A 115 25.01 6.00 7.08
N ARG A 116 26.27 5.76 7.44
CA ARG A 116 27.43 6.06 6.56
C ARG A 116 27.58 5.02 5.44
N THR A 117 27.05 3.83 5.65
CA THR A 117 27.06 2.78 4.63
C THR A 117 25.64 2.32 4.36
N ALA A 118 25.11 2.76 3.24
CA ALA A 118 23.80 2.33 2.73
C ALA A 118 23.98 1.53 1.43
N ARG A 119 23.19 0.47 1.25
CA ARG A 119 23.10 -0.30 -0.01
C ARG A 119 21.68 -0.32 -0.50
N GLY A 120 21.51 -0.50 -1.81
CA GLY A 120 20.22 -0.74 -2.40
C GLY A 120 19.59 -2.03 -1.85
N ASN A 121 18.32 -1.98 -1.47
CA ASN A 121 17.52 -3.16 -1.21
C ASN A 121 17.03 -3.73 -2.54
N ALA A 122 17.82 -4.65 -3.12
CA ALA A 122 17.56 -5.18 -4.46
C ALA A 122 16.19 -5.87 -4.57
N LEU A 123 15.71 -6.52 -3.50
CA LEU A 123 14.39 -7.16 -3.48
C LEU A 123 13.27 -6.13 -3.64
N HIS A 124 13.29 -5.06 -2.85
CA HIS A 124 12.24 -4.04 -2.92
C HIS A 124 12.34 -3.21 -4.20
N GLN A 125 13.57 -2.95 -4.68
CA GLN A 125 13.78 -2.29 -5.98
C GLN A 125 13.25 -3.14 -7.13
N ASP A 126 13.47 -4.47 -7.14
CA ASP A 126 12.91 -5.36 -8.15
C ASP A 126 11.39 -5.40 -8.12
N ARG A 127 10.79 -5.49 -6.91
CA ARG A 127 9.31 -5.43 -6.75
C ARG A 127 8.73 -4.16 -7.36
N LEU A 128 9.32 -3.01 -7.07
CA LEU A 128 8.90 -1.73 -7.64
C LEU A 128 9.09 -1.70 -9.16
N ALA A 129 10.24 -2.10 -9.66
CA ALA A 129 10.54 -2.12 -11.08
C ALA A 129 9.59 -3.04 -11.86
N ARG A 130 9.25 -4.21 -11.31
CA ARG A 130 8.26 -5.13 -11.90
C ARG A 130 6.86 -4.52 -11.88
N LEU A 131 6.48 -3.84 -10.80
CA LEU A 131 5.19 -3.13 -10.73
C LEU A 131 5.12 -2.03 -11.80
N CYS A 132 6.15 -1.19 -11.91
CA CYS A 132 6.18 -0.14 -12.93
C CYS A 132 6.04 -0.70 -14.35
N ARG A 133 6.78 -1.76 -14.69
CA ARG A 133 6.66 -2.42 -16.00
C ARG A 133 5.27 -3.02 -16.23
N TYR A 134 4.67 -3.62 -15.20
CA TYR A 134 3.33 -4.18 -15.29
C TYR A 134 2.28 -3.08 -15.55
N LEU A 135 2.34 -1.98 -14.81
CA LEU A 135 1.43 -0.85 -15.00
C LEU A 135 1.62 -0.18 -16.37
N ASP A 136 2.86 -0.07 -16.82
CA ASP A 136 3.16 0.50 -18.15
C ASP A 136 2.61 -0.36 -19.28
N GLY A 137 2.71 -1.67 -19.18
CA GLY A 137 2.14 -2.62 -20.15
C GLY A 137 0.62 -2.79 -20.07
N ASN A 138 -0.07 -2.18 -19.10
CA ASN A 138 -1.52 -2.33 -18.87
C ASN A 138 -2.20 -0.95 -18.66
N ARG A 139 -1.79 0.05 -19.43
CA ARG A 139 -2.30 1.43 -19.36
C ARG A 139 -3.77 1.58 -19.72
N ASP A 140 -4.31 0.65 -20.45
CA ASP A 140 -5.73 0.52 -20.77
C ASP A 140 -6.59 0.16 -19.54
N ARG A 141 -5.99 -0.44 -18.52
CA ARG A 141 -6.65 -0.92 -17.31
C ARG A 141 -6.25 -0.13 -16.06
N PHE A 142 -5.02 0.32 -16.00
CA PHE A 142 -4.45 0.99 -14.83
C PHE A 142 -3.76 2.30 -15.20
N LEU A 143 -4.18 3.39 -14.58
CA LEU A 143 -3.56 4.69 -14.73
C LEU A 143 -2.79 5.06 -13.45
N PRO A 144 -1.46 4.90 -13.40
CA PRO A 144 -0.65 5.41 -12.29
C PRO A 144 -0.73 6.93 -12.24
N THR A 145 -1.05 7.48 -11.06
CA THR A 145 -1.27 8.91 -10.90
C THR A 145 -0.89 9.37 -9.48
N GLY A 146 -0.69 10.66 -9.31
CA GLY A 146 -0.51 11.29 -8.02
C GLY A 146 -1.82 11.47 -7.27
N MET A 147 -1.75 11.66 -5.94
CA MET A 147 -2.95 11.78 -5.09
C MET A 147 -3.84 12.97 -5.45
N GLY A 148 -3.27 14.10 -5.88
CA GLY A 148 -4.04 15.28 -6.31
C GLY A 148 -4.84 14.98 -7.56
N GLU A 149 -4.17 14.51 -8.60
CA GLU A 149 -4.79 14.15 -9.89
C GLU A 149 -5.83 13.04 -9.73
N ALA A 150 -5.52 12.01 -8.92
CA ALA A 150 -6.47 10.96 -8.59
C ALA A 150 -7.70 11.52 -7.88
N GLY A 151 -7.51 12.43 -6.91
CA GLY A 151 -8.58 13.09 -6.18
C GLY A 151 -9.52 13.86 -7.09
N ASP A 152 -8.98 14.64 -8.02
CA ASP A 152 -9.77 15.43 -8.98
C ASP A 152 -10.57 14.52 -9.92
N ALA A 153 -9.94 13.48 -10.47
CA ALA A 153 -10.59 12.53 -11.37
C ALA A 153 -11.70 11.74 -10.66
N VAL A 154 -11.43 11.25 -9.45
CA VAL A 154 -12.42 10.51 -8.65
C VAL A 154 -13.55 11.44 -8.18
N GLN A 155 -13.26 12.67 -7.79
CA GLN A 155 -14.29 13.64 -7.42
C GLN A 155 -15.26 13.91 -8.56
N ALA A 156 -14.75 14.01 -9.79
CA ALA A 156 -15.59 14.17 -10.97
C ALA A 156 -16.47 12.92 -11.21
N ALA A 157 -15.90 11.73 -11.10
CA ALA A 157 -16.63 10.48 -11.25
C ALA A 157 -17.72 10.29 -10.17
N LEU A 158 -17.42 10.60 -8.91
CA LEU A 158 -18.38 10.48 -7.81
C LEU A 158 -19.52 11.51 -7.86
N ARG A 159 -19.33 12.63 -8.56
CA ARG A 159 -20.43 13.56 -8.82
C ARG A 159 -21.46 12.98 -9.80
N ALA A 160 -20.97 12.18 -10.76
CA ALA A 160 -21.81 11.53 -11.76
C ALA A 160 -22.49 10.27 -11.21
N ALA A 161 -21.78 9.50 -10.38
CA ALA A 161 -22.28 8.25 -9.77
C ALA A 161 -21.68 8.09 -8.36
N PRO A 162 -22.40 8.46 -7.29
CA PRO A 162 -21.95 8.28 -5.93
C PRO A 162 -21.82 6.78 -5.62
N ASP A 163 -20.60 6.28 -5.53
CA ASP A 163 -20.32 4.89 -5.17
C ASP A 163 -19.15 4.85 -4.18
N GLU A 164 -19.48 4.73 -2.89
CA GLU A 164 -18.50 4.57 -1.82
C GLU A 164 -18.29 3.07 -1.53
N ARG A 165 -17.76 2.33 -2.50
CA ARG A 165 -17.46 0.92 -2.29
C ARG A 165 -16.34 0.72 -1.29
N ASN A 166 -16.62 -0.09 -0.26
CA ASN A 166 -15.64 -0.51 0.73
C ASN A 166 -15.49 -2.05 0.64
N VAL A 167 -14.61 -2.50 -0.22
CA VAL A 167 -14.43 -3.92 -0.54
C VAL A 167 -13.18 -4.45 0.14
N LEU A 168 -13.30 -5.51 0.93
CA LEU A 168 -12.18 -6.27 1.45
C LEU A 168 -11.72 -7.29 0.40
N LEU A 169 -10.63 -6.98 -0.29
CA LEU A 169 -10.02 -7.94 -1.20
C LEU A 169 -9.34 -9.09 -0.44
N HIS A 170 -9.31 -10.25 -1.07
CA HIS A 170 -8.62 -11.41 -0.53
C HIS A 170 -7.29 -11.62 -1.25
N GLY A 171 -6.24 -11.88 -0.52
CA GLY A 171 -4.95 -12.33 -1.03
C GLY A 171 -4.99 -13.83 -1.39
N SER A 172 -3.83 -14.44 -1.53
CA SER A 172 -3.67 -15.87 -1.75
C SER A 172 -2.67 -16.42 -0.75
N GLY A 173 -3.11 -17.33 0.12
CA GLY A 173 -2.25 -17.92 1.14
C GLY A 173 -0.97 -18.55 0.57
N TRP A 174 -1.05 -19.17 -0.61
CA TRP A 174 0.13 -19.70 -1.30
C TRP A 174 1.12 -18.61 -1.72
N ARG A 175 0.63 -17.47 -2.20
CA ARG A 175 1.49 -16.32 -2.55
C ARG A 175 2.14 -15.72 -1.31
N SER A 176 1.42 -15.69 -0.19
CA SER A 176 1.97 -15.26 1.10
C SER A 176 3.11 -16.15 1.58
N VAL A 177 2.98 -17.47 1.46
CA VAL A 177 4.06 -18.43 1.76
C VAL A 177 5.26 -18.19 0.82
N ARG A 178 5.02 -18.04 -0.48
CA ARG A 178 6.07 -17.76 -1.46
C ARG A 178 6.81 -16.45 -1.17
N ARG A 179 6.09 -15.39 -0.77
CA ARG A 179 6.70 -14.12 -0.35
C ARG A 179 7.62 -14.30 0.86
N LEU A 180 7.18 -15.06 1.87
CA LEU A 180 8.01 -15.34 3.04
C LEU A 180 9.29 -16.12 2.65
N ALA A 181 9.18 -17.09 1.75
CA ALA A 181 10.34 -17.81 1.22
C ALA A 181 11.26 -16.87 0.42
N GLU A 182 10.73 -16.02 -0.44
CA GLU A 182 11.49 -14.99 -1.18
C GLU A 182 12.27 -14.07 -0.22
N GLN A 183 11.61 -13.59 0.83
CA GLN A 183 12.25 -12.75 1.84
C GLN A 183 13.34 -13.49 2.61
N ALA A 184 13.08 -14.72 3.06
CA ALA A 184 14.04 -15.52 3.80
C ALA A 184 15.29 -15.85 2.93
N VAL A 185 15.08 -16.16 1.67
CA VAL A 185 16.18 -16.38 0.70
C VAL A 185 16.99 -15.10 0.53
N TYR A 186 16.33 -13.96 0.31
CA TYR A 186 17.00 -12.68 0.16
C TYR A 186 17.81 -12.30 1.41
N ASP A 187 17.23 -12.45 2.60
CA ASP A 187 17.89 -12.10 3.87
C ASP A 187 19.13 -13.01 4.10
N ARG A 188 19.03 -14.28 3.77
CA ARG A 188 20.14 -15.23 3.90
C ARG A 188 21.24 -15.01 2.88
N TYR A 189 20.91 -14.84 1.61
CA TYR A 189 21.90 -14.63 0.54
C TYR A 189 22.40 -13.19 0.48
N GLY A 190 21.56 -12.23 0.77
CA GLY A 190 21.95 -10.82 0.92
C GLY A 190 22.98 -10.64 2.02
N SER A 191 22.80 -11.28 3.18
CA SER A 191 23.76 -11.28 4.28
C SER A 191 25.07 -12.02 3.92
N TRP A 192 25.00 -13.11 3.17
CA TRP A 192 26.19 -13.88 2.73
C TRP A 192 27.03 -13.13 1.65
N ALA A 193 26.37 -12.52 0.68
CA ALA A 193 27.04 -11.64 -0.28
C ALA A 193 27.70 -10.42 0.38
N LEU A 194 27.09 -9.93 1.47
CA LEU A 194 27.62 -8.85 2.29
C LEU A 194 28.88 -9.28 3.07
N ALA A 195 28.87 -10.49 3.64
CA ALA A 195 30.02 -11.03 4.39
C ALA A 195 31.26 -11.24 3.49
N ARG A 196 31.05 -11.66 2.23
CA ARG A 196 32.16 -11.87 1.26
C ARG A 196 32.82 -10.58 0.76
N GLN A 197 32.08 -9.47 0.72
CA GLN A 197 32.62 -8.19 0.24
C GLN A 197 33.22 -7.33 1.35
N GLY A 198 33.15 -7.76 2.59
CA GLY A 198 33.70 -7.06 3.77
C GLY A 198 34.93 -7.73 4.37
N ALA A 199 35.45 -8.82 3.80
CA ALA A 199 36.76 -9.35 4.19
C ALA A 199 37.85 -8.43 3.60
N PRO A 200 38.68 -7.75 4.43
CA PRO A 200 39.84 -7.03 3.92
C PRO A 200 40.79 -8.06 3.28
N ALA A 201 41.35 -7.70 2.13
CA ALA A 201 42.42 -8.44 1.49
C ALA A 201 43.70 -8.31 2.33
#